data_bce6e1fe638c4e3f5d665748cfc9df4e
#
_entry.id   bce6e1fe638c4e3f5d665748cfc9df4e
#
_cell.length_a   1.000
_cell.length_b   1.000
_cell.length_c   1.000
_cell.angle_alpha   90.00
_cell.angle_beta   90.00
_cell.angle_gamma   90.00
#
_symmetry.space_group_name_H-M   'P 1'
#
loop_
_entity.id
_entity.type
_entity.pdbx_description
1 polymer ?
#
loop_
_entity_poly.entity_id
_entity_poly.type
_entity_poly.pdbx_seq_one_letter_code
_entity_poly.pdbx_strand_id
1 'polypeptide(L)'
;HAGGLRYHGAGVIVSQLLKDNLMEAVDIQQLESFEAGCLFAQAEGIIPAPESCHAIAAAVREAEKCKETGEEKVILFNLSGHGLIDMASYDQYLAGNLMNYELKDEDIQKNLDEIKNM
;
A
#
# COMPACT_ATOMS: atom_id res chain seq x y z
N HIS A 1 -7.38 6.76 1.74
CA HIS A 1 -7.01 8.19 1.55
C HIS A 1 -5.75 8.40 0.70
N ALA A 2 -5.14 7.34 0.16
CA ALA A 2 -4.03 7.46 -0.79
C ALA A 2 -4.56 7.79 -2.20
N GLY A 3 -4.78 9.08 -2.47
CA GLY A 3 -5.36 9.56 -3.73
C GLY A 3 -4.53 9.19 -4.94
N GLY A 4 -3.21 9.19 -4.84
CA GLY A 4 -2.27 8.83 -5.90
C GLY A 4 -2.30 7.36 -6.33
N LEU A 5 -2.94 6.47 -5.57
CA LEU A 5 -3.10 5.05 -5.92
C LEU A 5 -4.45 4.72 -6.57
N ARG A 6 -5.29 5.72 -6.84
CA ARG A 6 -6.61 5.53 -7.47
C ARG A 6 -6.53 5.56 -8.99
N TYR A 7 -5.88 4.58 -9.56
CA TYR A 7 -5.79 4.41 -11.02
C TYR A 7 -6.60 3.21 -11.49
N HIS A 8 -7.09 3.27 -12.73
CA HIS A 8 -7.87 2.19 -13.34
C HIS A 8 -7.02 0.96 -13.73
N GLY A 9 -5.72 1.08 -13.70
CA GLY A 9 -4.81 -0.01 -14.03
C GLY A 9 -3.36 0.38 -13.87
N ALA A 10 -2.50 -0.61 -13.80
CA ALA A 10 -1.05 -0.45 -13.75
C ALA A 10 -0.48 -0.14 -15.16
N GLY A 11 0.70 0.45 -15.19
CA GLY A 11 1.43 0.68 -16.42
C GLY A 11 1.72 -0.63 -17.18
N VAL A 12 1.78 -0.58 -18.50
CA VAL A 12 1.92 -1.77 -19.36
C VAL A 12 3.16 -2.61 -18.98
N ILE A 13 4.29 -1.96 -18.70
CA ILE A 13 5.53 -2.66 -18.32
C ILE A 13 5.35 -3.38 -16.98
N VAL A 14 4.76 -2.72 -15.98
CA VAL A 14 4.52 -3.31 -14.64
C VAL A 14 3.58 -4.50 -14.77
N SER A 15 2.49 -4.36 -15.54
CA SER A 15 1.54 -5.46 -15.80
C SER A 15 2.22 -6.65 -16.50
N GLN A 16 3.15 -6.40 -17.43
CA GLN A 16 3.87 -7.46 -18.11
C GLN A 16 4.85 -8.18 -17.16
N LEU A 17 5.58 -7.43 -16.31
CA LEU A 17 6.48 -8.04 -15.32
C LEU A 17 5.73 -8.96 -14.35
N LEU A 18 4.54 -8.55 -13.90
CA LEU A 18 3.70 -9.39 -13.07
C LEU A 18 3.24 -10.65 -13.81
N LYS A 19 2.80 -10.51 -15.07
CA LYS A 19 2.36 -11.63 -15.91
C LYS A 19 3.49 -12.65 -16.18
N ASP A 20 4.71 -12.16 -16.32
CA ASP A 20 5.91 -12.98 -16.56
C ASP A 20 6.51 -13.55 -15.27
N ASN A 21 5.86 -13.35 -14.11
CA ASN A 21 6.32 -13.76 -12.78
C ASN A 21 7.73 -13.22 -12.40
N LEU A 22 8.07 -12.05 -12.92
CA LEU A 22 9.32 -11.33 -12.58
C LEU A 22 9.14 -10.39 -11.39
N MET A 23 7.91 -10.20 -10.93
CA MET A 23 7.53 -9.46 -9.73
C MET A 23 6.27 -10.06 -9.12
N GLU A 24 6.04 -9.74 -7.87
CA GLU A 24 4.82 -10.07 -7.13
C GLU A 24 4.02 -8.80 -6.83
N ALA A 25 2.72 -8.94 -6.68
CA ALA A 25 1.84 -7.88 -6.23
C ALA A 25 1.21 -8.28 -4.88
N VAL A 26 1.20 -7.33 -3.95
CA VAL A 26 0.55 -7.48 -2.66
C VAL A 26 -0.38 -6.31 -2.42
N ASP A 27 -1.49 -6.56 -1.73
CA ASP A 27 -2.38 -5.51 -1.25
C ASP A 27 -2.04 -5.12 0.18
N ILE A 28 -2.15 -3.84 0.47
CA ILE A 28 -2.01 -3.29 1.82
C ILE A 28 -3.28 -2.52 2.14
N GLN A 29 -3.92 -2.91 3.23
CA GLN A 29 -5.14 -2.25 3.68
C GLN A 29 -4.84 -0.88 4.30
N GLN A 30 -5.83 0.01 4.26
CA GLN A 30 -5.68 1.40 4.67
C GLN A 30 -5.20 1.57 6.11
N LEU A 31 -5.76 0.83 7.05
CA LEU A 31 -5.37 0.95 8.47
C LEU A 31 -3.93 0.51 8.69
N GLU A 32 -3.52 -0.60 8.11
CA GLU A 32 -2.13 -1.09 8.15
C GLU A 32 -1.15 -0.08 7.52
N SER A 33 -1.54 0.50 6.38
CA SER A 33 -0.74 1.54 5.71
C SER A 33 -0.49 2.74 6.63
N PHE A 34 -1.52 3.27 7.30
CA PHE A 34 -1.35 4.40 8.22
C PHE A 34 -0.62 4.02 9.50
N GLU A 35 -0.83 2.81 10.02
CA GLU A 35 -0.07 2.29 11.17
C GLU A 35 1.44 2.28 10.86
N ALA A 36 1.81 1.70 9.73
CA ALA A 36 3.20 1.67 9.28
C ALA A 36 3.78 3.08 9.05
N GLY A 37 2.98 4.01 8.52
CA GLY A 37 3.36 5.42 8.35
C GLY A 37 3.61 6.12 9.68
N CYS A 38 2.77 5.91 10.68
CA CYS A 38 2.96 6.44 12.03
C CYS A 38 4.20 5.84 12.71
N LEU A 39 4.40 4.53 12.59
CA LEU A 39 5.60 3.85 13.09
C LEU A 39 6.87 4.44 12.47
N PHE A 40 6.88 4.61 11.16
CA PHE A 40 8.01 5.18 10.43
C PHE A 40 8.29 6.63 10.85
N ALA A 41 7.25 7.45 11.00
CA ALA A 41 7.40 8.83 11.47
C ALA A 41 8.00 8.90 12.88
N GLN A 42 7.65 7.98 13.77
CA GLN A 42 8.20 7.89 15.11
C GLN A 42 9.66 7.40 15.12
N ALA A 43 9.99 6.44 14.27
CA ALA A 43 11.32 5.86 14.22
C ALA A 43 12.34 6.72 13.46
N GLU A 44 11.92 7.31 12.33
CA GLU A 44 12.81 7.99 11.39
C GLU A 44 12.63 9.52 11.38
N GLY A 45 11.62 10.06 12.05
CA GLY A 45 11.35 11.49 12.07
C GLY A 45 10.81 12.05 10.74
N ILE A 46 10.32 11.20 9.84
CA ILE A 46 9.80 11.56 8.52
C ILE A 46 8.34 11.14 8.45
N ILE A 47 7.44 12.07 8.18
CA ILE A 47 6.03 11.78 7.92
C ILE A 47 5.88 11.40 6.45
N PRO A 48 5.61 10.13 6.11
CA PRO A 48 5.49 9.70 4.71
C PRO A 48 4.14 10.10 4.11
N ALA A 49 4.09 10.25 2.79
CA ALA A 49 2.83 10.34 2.08
C ALA A 49 2.00 9.04 2.26
N PRO A 50 0.66 9.10 2.29
CA PRO A 50 -0.17 7.90 2.40
C PRO A 50 0.12 6.82 1.35
N GLU A 51 0.52 7.22 0.15
CA GLU A 51 0.97 6.34 -0.91
C GLU A 51 2.25 5.57 -0.52
N SER A 52 3.23 6.28 0.04
CA SER A 52 4.50 5.70 0.48
C SER A 52 4.33 4.77 1.69
N CYS A 53 3.30 4.99 2.51
CA CYS A 53 2.99 4.12 3.64
C CYS A 53 2.72 2.67 3.22
N HIS A 54 2.21 2.42 2.01
CA HIS A 54 2.02 1.08 1.48
C HIS A 54 3.35 0.34 1.27
N ALA A 55 4.36 1.05 0.75
CA ALA A 55 5.71 0.48 0.60
C ALA A 55 6.38 0.23 1.96
N ILE A 56 6.16 1.13 2.93
CA ILE A 56 6.66 0.96 4.30
C ILE A 56 5.99 -0.26 4.96
N ALA A 57 4.68 -0.41 4.85
CA ALA A 57 3.95 -1.56 5.40
C ALA A 57 4.46 -2.89 4.80
N ALA A 58 4.69 -2.93 3.49
CA ALA A 58 5.28 -4.10 2.84
C ALA A 58 6.70 -4.38 3.36
N ALA A 59 7.53 -3.35 3.57
CA ALA A 59 8.86 -3.49 4.15
C ALA A 59 8.81 -4.03 5.60
N VAL A 60 7.85 -3.57 6.41
CA VAL A 60 7.62 -4.08 7.76
C VAL A 60 7.24 -5.56 7.73
N ARG A 61 6.30 -5.96 6.86
CA ARG A 61 5.92 -7.38 6.68
C ARG A 61 7.13 -8.26 6.33
N GLU A 62 8.01 -7.79 5.44
CA GLU A 62 9.22 -8.53 5.08
C GLU A 62 10.23 -8.59 6.22
N ALA A 63 10.38 -7.51 6.99
CA ALA A 63 11.25 -7.50 8.18
C ALA A 63 10.73 -8.46 9.27
N GLU A 64 9.42 -8.54 9.48
CA GLU A 64 8.81 -9.50 10.40
C GLU A 64 9.06 -10.95 9.97
N LYS A 65 8.91 -11.27 8.68
CA LYS A 65 9.27 -12.59 8.13
C LYS A 65 10.74 -12.92 8.38
N CYS A 66 11.65 -11.97 8.17
CA CYS A 66 13.07 -12.15 8.46
C CYS A 66 13.32 -12.46 9.94
N LYS A 67 12.62 -11.76 10.84
CA LYS A 67 12.68 -12.01 12.28
C LYS A 67 12.22 -13.42 12.65
N GLU A 68 11.12 -13.90 12.04
CA GLU A 68 10.55 -15.23 12.28
C GLU A 68 11.47 -16.35 11.75
N THR A 69 12.05 -16.15 10.55
CA THR A 69 12.88 -17.15 9.88
C THR A 69 14.35 -17.10 10.30
N GLY A 70 14.80 -16.00 10.90
CA GLY A 70 16.21 -15.74 11.20
C GLY A 70 17.04 -15.41 9.95
N GLU A 71 16.39 -15.11 8.82
CA GLU A 71 17.06 -14.77 7.56
C GLU A 71 17.52 -13.31 7.56
N GLU A 72 18.75 -13.05 7.15
CA GLU A 72 19.26 -11.69 6.97
C GLU A 72 18.97 -11.20 5.55
N LYS A 73 18.28 -10.07 5.43
CA LYS A 73 17.97 -9.42 4.14
C LYS A 73 18.24 -7.92 4.18
N VAL A 74 18.53 -7.35 3.02
CA VAL A 74 18.49 -5.91 2.80
C VAL A 74 17.17 -5.60 2.10
N ILE A 75 16.31 -4.82 2.75
CA ILE A 75 14.99 -4.44 2.23
C ILE A 75 15.08 -3.02 1.73
N LEU A 76 14.93 -2.83 0.41
CA LEU A 76 14.87 -1.52 -0.23
C LEU A 76 13.42 -1.20 -0.60
N PHE A 77 12.94 -0.03 -0.20
CA PHE A 77 11.62 0.48 -0.61
C PHE A 77 11.71 1.93 -1.09
N ASN A 78 10.73 2.36 -1.88
CA ASN A 78 10.64 3.74 -2.36
C ASN A 78 9.84 4.60 -1.39
N LEU A 79 10.47 5.67 -0.89
CA LEU A 79 9.82 6.74 -0.16
C LEU A 79 9.57 7.91 -1.12
N SER A 80 8.48 7.86 -1.87
CA SER A 80 8.22 8.73 -3.01
C SER A 80 7.58 10.08 -2.66
N GLY A 81 7.21 10.31 -1.41
CA GLY A 81 6.60 11.57 -0.98
C GLY A 81 6.51 11.73 0.53
N HIS A 82 6.40 12.99 0.97
CA HIS A 82 6.13 13.35 2.36
C HIS A 82 4.63 13.59 2.60
N GLY A 83 4.19 13.38 3.85
CA GLY A 83 2.79 13.52 4.25
C GLY A 83 2.39 14.90 4.81
N LEU A 84 3.23 15.93 4.67
CA LEU A 84 2.94 17.24 5.28
C LEU A 84 1.66 17.89 4.73
N ILE A 85 1.28 17.58 3.50
CA ILE A 85 0.02 18.03 2.91
C ILE A 85 -1.16 17.09 3.18
N ASP A 86 -0.89 15.92 3.79
CA ASP A 86 -1.86 14.84 4.03
C ASP A 86 -2.21 14.70 5.52
N MET A 87 -1.85 15.69 6.36
CA MET A 87 -2.06 15.65 7.82
C MET A 87 -3.51 15.43 8.19
N ALA A 88 -4.46 15.94 7.39
CA ALA A 88 -5.88 15.69 7.62
C ALA A 88 -6.25 14.19 7.52
N SER A 89 -5.57 13.41 6.68
CA SER A 89 -5.75 11.96 6.58
C SER A 89 -5.18 11.25 7.81
N TYR A 90 -4.03 11.69 8.31
CA TYR A 90 -3.45 11.18 9.56
C TYR A 90 -4.34 11.49 10.76
N ASP A 91 -4.91 12.71 10.82
CA ASP A 91 -5.88 13.08 11.88
C ASP A 91 -7.10 12.15 11.87
N GLN A 92 -7.65 11.82 10.69
CA GLN A 92 -8.75 10.86 10.57
C GLN A 92 -8.34 9.46 11.05
N TYR A 93 -7.13 9.01 10.73
CA TYR A 93 -6.61 7.74 11.21
C TYR A 93 -6.47 7.73 12.73
N LEU A 94 -5.81 8.72 13.31
CA LEU A 94 -5.57 8.83 14.76
C LEU A 94 -6.88 9.00 15.56
N ALA A 95 -7.89 9.63 14.96
CA ALA A 95 -9.23 9.74 15.53
C ALA A 95 -10.07 8.46 15.41
N GLY A 96 -9.57 7.41 14.75
CA GLY A 96 -10.29 6.14 14.54
C GLY A 96 -11.43 6.24 13.52
N ASN A 97 -11.42 7.26 12.66
CA ASN A 97 -12.47 7.50 11.66
C ASN A 97 -12.22 6.77 10.33
N LEU A 98 -11.07 6.12 10.17
CA LEU A 98 -10.78 5.31 8.98
C LEU A 98 -11.18 3.86 9.20
N MET A 99 -11.55 3.21 8.11
CA MET A 99 -11.86 1.77 8.08
C MET A 99 -11.24 1.13 6.84
N ASN A 100 -10.96 -0.16 6.91
CA ASN A 100 -10.59 -0.92 5.74
C ASN A 100 -11.80 -1.07 4.82
N TYR A 101 -11.54 -1.05 3.52
CA TYR A 101 -12.55 -1.27 2.49
C TYR A 101 -12.14 -2.47 1.64
N GLU A 102 -12.93 -3.52 1.71
CA GLU A 102 -12.74 -4.70 0.88
C GLU A 102 -13.71 -4.64 -0.31
N LEU A 103 -13.17 -4.81 -1.50
CA LEU A 103 -13.98 -4.94 -2.70
C LEU A 103 -14.58 -6.35 -2.69
N LYS A 104 -15.92 -6.45 -2.76
CA LYS A 104 -16.60 -7.74 -2.80
C LYS A 104 -16.40 -8.42 -4.15
N ASP A 105 -16.28 -9.75 -4.15
CA ASP A 105 -16.14 -10.53 -5.38
C ASP A 105 -17.27 -10.27 -6.37
N GLU A 106 -18.49 -10.00 -5.89
CA GLU A 106 -19.64 -9.64 -6.71
C GLU A 106 -19.43 -8.33 -7.47
N ASP A 107 -18.82 -7.32 -6.83
CA ASP A 107 -18.52 -6.03 -7.46
C ASP A 107 -17.39 -6.18 -8.50
N ILE A 108 -16.39 -7.02 -8.19
CA ILE A 108 -15.32 -7.36 -9.14
C ILE A 108 -15.91 -8.03 -10.38
N GLN A 109 -16.75 -9.05 -10.19
CA GLN A 109 -17.36 -9.80 -11.29
C GLN A 109 -18.24 -8.89 -12.16
N LYS A 110 -19.05 -8.03 -11.54
CA LYS A 110 -19.88 -7.05 -12.24
C LYS A 110 -19.03 -6.14 -13.14
N ASN A 111 -17.94 -5.59 -12.60
CA ASN A 111 -17.04 -4.71 -13.35
C ASN A 111 -16.35 -5.44 -14.50
N LEU A 112 -15.94 -6.71 -14.30
CA LEU A 112 -15.37 -7.55 -15.35
C LEU A 112 -16.37 -7.84 -16.48
N ASP A 113 -17.64 -8.08 -16.15
CA ASP A 113 -18.67 -8.34 -17.13
C ASP A 113 -19.04 -7.08 -17.93
N GLU A 114 -19.00 -5.90 -17.30
CA GLU A 114 -19.15 -4.62 -18.00
C GLU A 114 -18.03 -4.40 -19.03
N ILE A 115 -16.76 -4.68 -18.66
CA ILE A 115 -15.61 -4.53 -19.56
C ILE A 115 -15.67 -5.51 -20.74
N LYS A 116 -16.13 -6.76 -20.52
CA LYS A 116 -16.27 -7.75 -21.60
C LYS A 116 -17.36 -7.39 -22.63
N ASN A 117 -18.33 -6.57 -22.22
CA ASN A 117 -19.45 -6.17 -23.06
C ASN A 117 -19.20 -4.82 -23.78
N MET A 118 -18.05 -4.21 -23.60
CA MET A 118 -17.59 -3.02 -24.33
C MET A 118 -16.80 -3.40 -25.57
#